data_c55e900686a0269c41ca75bbdaf5faa1
#
_entry.id   c55e900686a0269c41ca75bbdaf5faa1
#
_cell.length_a   1.000
_cell.length_b   1.000
_cell.length_c   1.000
_cell.angle_alpha   90.00
_cell.angle_beta   90.00
_cell.angle_gamma   90.00
#
_symmetry.space_group_name_H-M   'P 1'
#
loop_
_entity.id
_entity.type
_entity.pdbx_description
1 polymer ?
#
loop_
_entity_poly.entity_id
_entity_poly.type
_entity_poly.pdbx_seq_one_letter_code
_entity_poly.pdbx_strand_id
1 'polypeptide(L)'
;EFEANLEGDWFFHCHILYHMMSGMGRVFTYENQEPNPEIPNPKLAQRKLFADDRKFHLMARMGLESNGTDGEAMIANTRWKLSTLWHLGLHARHGYESETMIGRYFGKMQWLYAYAGFDYHFKKINVSEKNIFGNDDTNLFGQKSNKNDRKTGVIGITYTLPMLFLADARIDLEGKFRLQLGREDIPISKRLRMNIMFNSDKEYMIGGRYILTKYFSLSSHYDSDMGIGIGCTLMY
;
A
#
# COMPACT_ATOMS: atom_id res chain seq x y z
N GLU A 1 -28.74 -25.88 6.26
CA GLU A 1 -28.35 -27.28 6.48
C GLU A 1 -28.06 -27.92 5.13
N PHE A 2 -27.10 -28.83 5.10
CA PHE A 2 -26.76 -29.66 3.93
C PHE A 2 -26.40 -31.07 4.43
N GLU A 3 -26.60 -32.05 3.57
CA GLU A 3 -26.22 -33.43 3.83
C GLU A 3 -24.80 -33.67 3.34
N ALA A 4 -23.89 -34.06 4.23
CA ALA A 4 -22.50 -34.40 3.94
C ALA A 4 -22.39 -35.89 3.59
N ASN A 5 -22.63 -36.26 2.34
CA ASN A 5 -22.73 -37.64 1.89
C ASN A 5 -21.66 -38.04 0.85
N LEU A 6 -20.72 -37.14 0.54
CA LEU A 6 -19.60 -37.39 -0.35
C LEU A 6 -18.29 -37.31 0.41
N GLU A 7 -17.53 -38.39 0.45
CA GLU A 7 -16.22 -38.45 1.06
C GLU A 7 -15.23 -37.54 0.33
N GLY A 8 -14.19 -37.06 1.03
CA GLY A 8 -13.18 -36.17 0.50
C GLY A 8 -12.93 -34.96 1.39
N ASP A 9 -11.92 -34.19 1.03
CA ASP A 9 -11.63 -32.89 1.63
C ASP A 9 -12.38 -31.81 0.86
N TRP A 10 -13.31 -31.14 1.53
CA TRP A 10 -14.16 -30.13 0.91
C TRP A 10 -13.76 -28.74 1.37
N PHE A 11 -13.29 -27.92 0.41
CA PHE A 11 -12.92 -26.54 0.70
C PHE A 11 -14.15 -25.62 0.68
N PHE A 12 -14.61 -25.21 1.84
CA PHE A 12 -15.67 -24.25 2.03
C PHE A 12 -15.07 -22.85 2.20
N HIS A 13 -15.42 -21.91 1.30
CA HIS A 13 -14.83 -20.58 1.32
C HIS A 13 -15.79 -19.50 0.83
N CYS A 14 -15.50 -18.26 1.20
CA CYS A 14 -16.16 -17.11 0.62
C CYS A 14 -15.67 -16.90 -0.83
N HIS A 15 -16.58 -16.70 -1.77
CA HIS A 15 -16.21 -16.41 -3.17
C HIS A 15 -15.64 -15.01 -3.40
N ILE A 16 -15.72 -14.12 -2.42
CA ILE A 16 -15.00 -12.86 -2.46
C ILE A 16 -13.54 -13.18 -2.13
N LEU A 17 -12.67 -13.13 -3.15
CA LEU A 17 -11.27 -13.54 -3.07
C LEU A 17 -10.54 -12.91 -1.87
N TYR A 18 -10.79 -11.65 -1.63
CA TYR A 18 -10.26 -10.92 -0.48
C TYR A 18 -10.65 -11.54 0.88
N HIS A 19 -11.93 -11.91 1.05
CA HIS A 19 -12.39 -12.57 2.28
C HIS A 19 -11.79 -13.96 2.43
N MET A 20 -11.70 -14.73 1.34
CA MET A 20 -11.05 -16.03 1.33
C MET A 20 -9.59 -15.92 1.77
N MET A 21 -8.82 -15.01 1.18
CA MET A 21 -7.42 -14.74 1.52
C MET A 21 -7.23 -14.23 2.95
N SER A 22 -8.24 -13.52 3.48
CA SER A 22 -8.27 -13.04 4.87
C SER A 22 -8.66 -14.12 5.90
N GLY A 23 -8.80 -15.39 5.46
CA GLY A 23 -9.07 -16.51 6.34
C GLY A 23 -10.52 -16.99 6.37
N MET A 24 -11.40 -16.51 5.48
CA MET A 24 -12.75 -17.05 5.30
C MET A 24 -12.73 -18.31 4.40
N GLY A 25 -11.87 -19.24 4.74
CA GLY A 25 -11.78 -20.56 4.14
C GLY A 25 -11.63 -21.63 5.22
N ARG A 26 -12.28 -22.76 5.02
CA ARG A 26 -12.20 -23.93 5.90
C ARG A 26 -12.22 -25.20 5.06
N VAL A 27 -11.57 -26.22 5.54
CA VAL A 27 -11.66 -27.56 4.97
C VAL A 27 -12.51 -28.41 5.88
N PHE A 28 -13.53 -29.05 5.31
CA PHE A 28 -14.31 -30.08 5.98
C PHE A 28 -13.73 -31.44 5.59
N THR A 29 -13.40 -32.25 6.57
CA THR A 29 -12.78 -33.58 6.43
C THR A 29 -13.61 -34.59 7.19
N TYR A 30 -13.76 -35.78 6.67
CA TYR A 30 -14.41 -36.88 7.38
C TYR A 30 -13.45 -37.56 8.34
N GLU A 31 -13.95 -37.98 9.51
CA GLU A 31 -13.13 -38.48 10.62
C GLU A 31 -12.31 -39.75 10.27
N ASN A 32 -12.87 -40.64 9.46
CA ASN A 32 -12.26 -41.93 9.09
C ASN A 32 -11.87 -42.03 7.61
N GLN A 33 -11.59 -40.91 6.99
CA GLN A 33 -11.24 -40.88 5.57
C GLN A 33 -9.82 -41.40 5.31
N GLU A 34 -9.65 -42.18 4.26
CA GLU A 34 -8.33 -42.54 3.78
C GLU A 34 -7.54 -41.30 3.31
N PRO A 35 -6.22 -41.27 3.46
CA PRO A 35 -5.41 -40.16 3.01
C PRO A 35 -5.62 -39.92 1.52
N ASN A 36 -5.82 -38.62 1.14
CA ASN A 36 -5.94 -38.23 -0.25
C ASN A 36 -4.70 -38.70 -1.04
N PRO A 37 -4.84 -39.55 -2.09
CA PRO A 37 -3.72 -40.05 -2.85
C PRO A 37 -2.90 -38.94 -3.54
N GLU A 38 -3.49 -37.79 -3.83
CA GLU A 38 -2.77 -36.63 -4.35
C GLU A 38 -1.93 -35.91 -3.29
N ILE A 39 -2.29 -36.07 -2.00
CA ILE A 39 -1.58 -35.47 -0.88
C ILE A 39 -1.24 -36.57 0.16
N PRO A 40 -0.38 -37.51 -0.19
CA PRO A 40 -0.09 -38.66 0.66
C PRO A 40 0.60 -38.29 1.97
N ASN A 41 1.19 -37.11 2.04
CA ASN A 41 1.80 -36.56 3.26
C ASN A 41 1.35 -35.11 3.51
N PRO A 42 0.20 -34.90 4.19
CA PRO A 42 -0.34 -33.58 4.46
C PRO A 42 0.63 -32.65 5.22
N LYS A 43 1.43 -33.19 6.15
CA LYS A 43 2.42 -32.41 6.91
C LYS A 43 3.55 -31.89 6.01
N LEU A 44 3.97 -32.67 5.02
CA LEU A 44 4.99 -32.24 4.07
C LEU A 44 4.42 -31.20 3.11
N ALA A 45 3.18 -31.40 2.62
CA ALA A 45 2.48 -30.44 1.78
C ALA A 45 2.32 -29.09 2.49
N GLN A 46 1.89 -29.11 3.75
CA GLN A 46 1.77 -27.90 4.58
C GLN A 46 3.12 -27.19 4.78
N ARG A 47 4.21 -27.94 5.02
CA ARG A 47 5.56 -27.34 5.12
C ARG A 47 5.99 -26.66 3.82
N LYS A 48 5.70 -27.27 2.67
CA LYS A 48 6.00 -26.69 1.35
C LYS A 48 5.22 -25.40 1.14
N LEU A 49 3.91 -25.40 1.47
CA LEU A 49 3.05 -24.23 1.38
C LEU A 49 3.58 -23.07 2.24
N PHE A 50 3.91 -23.33 3.52
CA PHE A 50 4.50 -22.33 4.39
C PHE A 50 5.91 -21.88 3.99
N ALA A 51 6.66 -22.72 3.28
CA ALA A 51 7.95 -22.32 2.73
C ALA A 51 7.77 -21.38 1.54
N ASP A 52 6.74 -21.61 0.73
CA ASP A 52 6.37 -20.76 -0.40
C ASP A 52 5.87 -19.39 0.07
N ASP A 53 5.00 -19.35 1.07
CA ASP A 53 4.54 -18.13 1.73
C ASP A 53 5.65 -17.22 2.26
N ARG A 54 6.81 -17.79 2.55
CA ARG A 54 7.98 -17.07 3.07
C ARG A 54 8.91 -16.56 1.97
N LYS A 55 8.70 -16.95 0.73
CA LYS A 55 9.49 -16.41 -0.39
C LYS A 55 9.24 -14.92 -0.56
N PHE A 56 10.29 -14.20 -0.83
CA PHE A 56 10.20 -12.79 -1.19
C PHE A 56 9.89 -12.62 -2.67
N HIS A 57 8.98 -11.74 -2.96
CA HIS A 57 8.57 -11.35 -4.30
C HIS A 57 8.93 -9.89 -4.52
N LEU A 58 9.45 -9.60 -5.71
CA LEU A 58 9.70 -8.24 -6.17
C LEU A 58 8.48 -7.74 -6.93
N MET A 59 8.04 -6.54 -6.59
CA MET A 59 6.99 -5.81 -7.30
C MET A 59 7.48 -4.39 -7.54
N ALA A 60 7.17 -3.83 -8.70
CA ALA A 60 7.51 -2.45 -9.03
C ALA A 60 6.40 -1.79 -9.85
N ARG A 61 6.19 -0.51 -9.57
CA ARG A 61 5.30 0.38 -10.32
C ARG A 61 6.05 1.67 -10.61
N MET A 62 6.01 2.15 -11.83
CA MET A 62 6.63 3.41 -12.22
C MET A 62 5.67 4.21 -13.10
N GLY A 63 5.36 5.41 -12.68
CA GLY A 63 4.64 6.42 -13.43
C GLY A 63 5.60 7.41 -14.08
N LEU A 64 5.32 7.74 -15.33
CA LEU A 64 5.97 8.81 -16.08
C LEU A 64 4.93 9.85 -16.41
N GLU A 65 5.03 11.01 -15.81
CA GLU A 65 4.02 12.05 -15.88
C GLU A 65 4.60 13.40 -16.32
N SER A 66 3.72 14.31 -16.70
CA SER A 66 4.11 15.62 -17.22
C SER A 66 4.87 16.51 -16.23
N ASN A 67 4.71 16.27 -14.94
CA ASN A 67 5.38 16.98 -13.85
C ASN A 67 6.55 16.21 -13.21
N GLY A 68 6.71 14.92 -13.52
CA GLY A 68 7.77 14.10 -12.93
C GLY A 68 7.63 12.62 -13.15
N THR A 69 8.23 11.85 -12.27
CA THR A 69 8.06 10.41 -12.17
C THR A 69 7.72 10.05 -10.74
N ASP A 70 6.73 9.20 -10.58
CA ASP A 70 6.35 8.60 -9.31
C ASP A 70 6.50 7.08 -9.38
N GLY A 71 6.64 6.45 -8.26
CA GLY A 71 6.65 5.00 -8.26
C GLY A 71 6.88 4.37 -6.91
N GLU A 72 6.82 3.07 -6.94
CA GLU A 72 7.10 2.20 -5.80
C GLU A 72 7.86 0.97 -6.29
N ALA A 73 8.88 0.59 -5.55
CA ALA A 73 9.52 -0.71 -5.67
C ALA A 73 9.47 -1.38 -4.30
N MET A 74 9.06 -2.65 -4.26
CA MET A 74 8.98 -3.38 -3.00
C MET A 74 9.46 -4.82 -3.15
N ILE A 75 10.08 -5.32 -2.09
CA ILE A 75 10.41 -6.72 -1.88
C ILE A 75 9.63 -7.16 -0.64
N ALA A 76 8.71 -8.08 -0.82
CA ALA A 76 7.81 -8.49 0.25
C ALA A 76 7.54 -9.99 0.25
N ASN A 77 7.22 -10.50 1.42
CA ASN A 77 6.56 -11.78 1.62
C ASN A 77 5.29 -11.58 2.46
N THR A 78 4.66 -12.64 2.92
CA THR A 78 3.43 -12.55 3.73
C THR A 78 3.60 -11.78 5.05
N ARG A 79 4.81 -11.54 5.52
CA ARG A 79 5.07 -10.90 6.82
C ARG A 79 5.95 -9.67 6.74
N TRP A 80 6.95 -9.65 5.89
CA TRP A 80 7.93 -8.59 5.82
C TRP A 80 7.79 -7.83 4.51
N LYS A 81 7.96 -6.52 4.56
CA LYS A 81 8.00 -5.64 3.40
C LYS A 81 9.14 -4.64 3.55
N LEU A 82 9.99 -4.57 2.54
CA LEU A 82 10.89 -3.46 2.27
C LEU A 82 10.34 -2.73 1.05
N SER A 83 10.04 -1.46 1.16
CA SER A 83 9.54 -0.66 0.03
C SER A 83 10.25 0.68 -0.04
N THR A 84 10.41 1.15 -1.27
CA THR A 84 10.83 2.52 -1.57
C THR A 84 9.78 3.13 -2.47
N LEU A 85 9.18 4.23 -2.01
CA LEU A 85 8.32 5.10 -2.80
C LEU A 85 9.17 6.30 -3.24
N TRP A 86 8.90 6.82 -4.43
CA TRP A 86 9.51 8.07 -4.88
C TRP A 86 8.52 8.90 -5.66
N HIS A 87 8.71 10.21 -5.55
CA HIS A 87 8.09 11.20 -6.41
C HIS A 87 9.17 12.23 -6.78
N LEU A 88 9.61 12.21 -8.03
CA LEU A 88 10.72 13.02 -8.51
C LEU A 88 10.22 13.99 -9.57
N GLY A 89 10.06 15.26 -9.20
CA GLY A 89 9.65 16.31 -10.12
C GLY A 89 10.71 16.59 -11.18
N LEU A 90 10.29 17.02 -12.37
CA LEU A 90 11.22 17.44 -13.45
C LEU A 90 12.08 18.64 -13.06
N HIS A 91 11.62 19.45 -12.11
CA HIS A 91 12.30 20.62 -11.61
C HIS A 91 12.24 20.70 -10.08
N ALA A 92 13.21 21.35 -9.47
CA ALA A 92 13.25 21.57 -8.02
C ALA A 92 12.03 22.32 -7.45
N ARG A 93 11.20 22.92 -8.30
CA ARG A 93 9.92 23.52 -7.91
C ARG A 93 8.82 22.49 -7.67
N HIS A 94 8.89 21.34 -8.36
CA HIS A 94 7.96 20.22 -8.16
C HIS A 94 8.36 19.37 -6.98
N GLY A 95 9.62 19.50 -6.51
CA GLY A 95 10.14 18.75 -5.38
C GLY A 95 10.68 17.36 -5.73
N TYR A 96 11.32 16.76 -4.73
CA TYR A 96 11.86 15.41 -4.78
C TYR A 96 11.51 14.73 -3.47
N GLU A 97 10.80 13.63 -3.53
CA GLU A 97 10.41 12.86 -2.37
C GLU A 97 10.83 11.40 -2.53
N SER A 98 11.32 10.80 -1.46
CA SER A 98 11.62 9.37 -1.40
C SER A 98 11.43 8.86 0.01
N GLU A 99 10.61 7.84 0.17
CA GLU A 99 10.37 7.16 1.43
C GLU A 99 10.82 5.70 1.31
N THR A 100 11.79 5.29 2.12
CA THR A 100 12.25 3.90 2.20
C THR A 100 11.90 3.33 3.54
N MET A 101 11.07 2.29 3.56
CA MET A 101 10.50 1.69 4.76
C MET A 101 10.75 0.20 4.80
N ILE A 102 11.12 -0.30 5.97
CA ILE A 102 11.16 -1.73 6.28
C ILE A 102 10.22 -2.01 7.44
N GLY A 103 9.39 -3.02 7.32
CA GLY A 103 8.45 -3.32 8.38
C GLY A 103 7.86 -4.72 8.31
N ARG A 104 6.99 -4.99 9.26
CA ARG A 104 6.37 -6.29 9.45
C ARG A 104 4.88 -6.17 9.69
N TYR A 105 4.13 -7.09 9.08
CA TYR A 105 2.71 -7.30 9.33
C TYR A 105 2.49 -8.16 10.57
N PHE A 106 1.53 -7.77 11.41
CA PHE A 106 1.16 -8.43 12.65
C PHE A 106 -0.27 -8.96 12.62
N GLY A 107 -0.52 -9.95 13.45
CA GLY A 107 -1.81 -10.62 13.56
C GLY A 107 -2.06 -11.64 12.44
N LYS A 108 -3.15 -12.40 12.58
CA LYS A 108 -3.58 -13.39 11.57
C LYS A 108 -4.09 -12.72 10.30
N MET A 109 -4.79 -11.60 10.46
CA MET A 109 -5.39 -10.83 9.36
C MET A 109 -4.43 -9.87 8.69
N GLN A 110 -3.23 -9.64 9.26
CA GLN A 110 -2.19 -8.75 8.73
C GLN A 110 -2.67 -7.29 8.51
N TRP A 111 -3.60 -6.83 9.33
CA TRP A 111 -4.13 -5.47 9.21
C TRP A 111 -3.21 -4.42 9.83
N LEU A 112 -2.36 -4.84 10.76
CA LEU A 112 -1.38 -3.97 11.42
C LEU A 112 -0.01 -4.17 10.79
N TYR A 113 0.57 -3.11 10.27
CA TYR A 113 1.93 -3.05 9.74
C TYR A 113 2.74 -2.05 10.58
N ALA A 114 3.79 -2.50 11.25
CA ALA A 114 4.72 -1.63 11.96
C ALA A 114 6.02 -1.55 11.18
N TYR A 115 6.58 -0.34 11.06
CA TYR A 115 7.74 -0.09 10.22
C TYR A 115 8.68 0.95 10.82
N ALA A 116 9.91 0.94 10.34
CA ALA A 116 10.87 2.01 10.48
C ALA A 116 11.46 2.32 9.10
N GLY A 117 11.97 3.52 8.92
CA GLY A 117 12.52 3.89 7.63
C GLY A 117 13.15 5.27 7.61
N PHE A 118 13.39 5.74 6.41
CA PHE A 118 13.95 7.04 6.14
C PHE A 118 13.05 7.78 5.15
N ASP A 119 12.77 9.04 5.49
CA ASP A 119 11.92 9.95 4.73
C ASP A 119 12.78 11.13 4.27
N TYR A 120 12.82 11.29 2.95
CA TYR A 120 13.50 12.39 2.29
C TYR A 120 12.50 13.17 1.46
N HIS A 121 12.36 14.45 1.76
CA HIS A 121 11.55 15.37 0.98
C HIS A 121 12.29 16.69 0.84
N PHE A 122 12.41 17.18 -0.37
CA PHE A 122 13.02 18.48 -0.68
C PHE A 122 12.21 19.20 -1.74
N LYS A 123 11.79 20.44 -1.44
CA LYS A 123 11.12 21.33 -2.37
C LYS A 123 11.62 22.74 -2.24
N LYS A 124 11.98 23.35 -3.35
CA LYS A 124 12.38 24.76 -3.38
C LYS A 124 11.13 25.64 -3.42
N ILE A 125 10.81 26.25 -2.29
CA ILE A 125 9.69 27.18 -2.16
C ILE A 125 10.08 28.50 -2.79
N ASN A 126 9.51 28.83 -3.97
CA ASN A 126 9.66 30.13 -4.61
C ASN A 126 8.31 30.81 -4.90
N VAL A 127 7.19 30.19 -4.55
CA VAL A 127 5.84 30.70 -4.87
C VAL A 127 4.93 30.37 -3.69
N SER A 128 4.12 31.34 -3.28
CA SER A 128 3.01 31.14 -2.35
C SER A 128 2.04 30.12 -2.93
N GLU A 129 2.09 28.88 -2.43
CA GLU A 129 1.13 27.87 -2.79
C GLU A 129 -0.20 28.15 -2.12
N LYS A 130 -1.25 28.23 -2.93
CA LYS A 130 -2.62 28.31 -2.40
C LYS A 130 -3.07 26.91 -2.01
N ASN A 131 -2.80 26.53 -0.76
CA ASN A 131 -3.40 25.34 -0.19
C ASN A 131 -4.84 25.66 0.26
N ILE A 132 -5.78 24.73 0.09
CA ILE A 132 -7.18 24.85 0.54
C ILE A 132 -7.26 25.10 2.05
N PHE A 133 -6.29 24.62 2.82
CA PHE A 133 -6.20 24.75 4.28
C PHE A 133 -5.43 25.98 4.76
N GLY A 134 -5.07 26.92 3.87
CA GLY A 134 -4.28 28.11 4.18
C GLY A 134 -2.78 27.89 4.08
N ASN A 135 -2.02 28.99 4.17
CA ASN A 135 -0.55 28.98 4.00
C ASN A 135 0.20 28.92 5.34
N ASP A 136 -0.39 28.35 6.38
CA ASP A 136 0.26 28.22 7.67
C ASP A 136 1.38 27.18 7.59
N ASP A 137 2.56 27.53 8.09
CA ASP A 137 3.70 26.62 8.22
C ASP A 137 3.50 25.55 9.33
N THR A 138 2.27 25.35 9.79
CA THR A 138 1.93 24.40 10.84
C THR A 138 1.07 23.26 10.33
N ASN A 139 1.33 22.06 10.85
CA ASN A 139 0.47 20.91 10.64
C ASN A 139 -0.83 21.03 11.46
N LEU A 140 -1.75 20.05 11.32
CA LEU A 140 -3.02 20.03 12.06
C LEU A 140 -2.85 19.91 13.58
N PHE A 141 -1.67 19.51 14.06
CA PHE A 141 -1.34 19.42 15.50
C PHE A 141 -0.65 20.67 16.06
N GLY A 142 -0.53 21.73 15.24
CA GLY A 142 0.14 22.96 15.63
C GLY A 142 1.67 22.89 15.67
N GLN A 143 2.27 21.79 15.20
CA GLN A 143 3.72 21.67 15.05
C GLN A 143 4.16 22.37 13.76
N LYS A 144 5.34 22.98 13.76
CA LYS A 144 5.93 23.53 12.53
C LYS A 144 6.16 22.40 11.53
N SER A 145 5.59 22.51 10.36
CA SER A 145 5.74 21.51 9.30
C SER A 145 7.17 21.50 8.74
N ASN A 146 7.71 20.31 8.48
CA ASN A 146 8.98 20.10 7.79
C ASN A 146 8.77 19.51 6.38
N LYS A 147 7.55 19.61 5.85
CA LYS A 147 7.15 18.99 4.59
C LYS A 147 8.05 19.34 3.39
N ASN A 148 8.63 20.54 3.38
CA ASN A 148 9.44 21.05 2.25
C ASN A 148 10.95 20.76 2.36
N ASP A 149 11.43 20.36 3.54
CA ASP A 149 12.84 19.96 3.75
C ASP A 149 12.90 18.94 4.88
N ARG A 150 12.65 17.70 4.55
CA ARG A 150 12.61 16.58 5.50
C ARG A 150 13.69 15.56 5.13
N LYS A 151 14.57 15.25 6.06
CA LYS A 151 15.67 14.28 5.92
C LYS A 151 15.83 13.56 7.25
N THR A 152 14.91 12.65 7.55
CA THR A 152 14.79 12.12 8.90
C THR A 152 14.46 10.64 8.90
N GLY A 153 14.88 9.93 9.94
CA GLY A 153 14.37 8.60 10.25
C GLY A 153 12.94 8.68 10.76
N VAL A 154 12.14 7.69 10.47
CA VAL A 154 10.75 7.60 10.90
C VAL A 154 10.44 6.23 11.46
N ILE A 155 9.55 6.19 12.44
CA ILE A 155 8.94 4.96 12.96
C ILE A 155 7.43 5.15 12.91
N GLY A 156 6.71 4.14 12.45
CA GLY A 156 5.27 4.26 12.30
C GLY A 156 4.53 2.95 12.30
N ILE A 157 3.23 3.08 12.28
CA ILE A 157 2.28 1.99 12.15
C ILE A 157 1.24 2.35 11.12
N THR A 158 0.89 1.39 10.28
CA THR A 158 -0.25 1.49 9.36
C THR A 158 -1.29 0.46 9.76
N TYR A 159 -2.54 0.86 9.82
CA TYR A 159 -3.67 -0.02 10.08
C TYR A 159 -4.64 -0.02 8.91
N THR A 160 -5.01 -1.21 8.45
CA THR A 160 -6.00 -1.36 7.37
C THR A 160 -7.41 -1.27 7.97
N LEU A 161 -8.11 -0.20 7.64
CA LEU A 161 -9.49 0.06 8.03
C LEU A 161 -10.49 -0.66 7.09
N PRO A 162 -11.79 -0.73 7.47
CA PRO A 162 -12.83 -1.16 6.55
C PRO A 162 -12.79 -0.44 5.20
N MET A 163 -13.21 -1.13 4.14
CA MET A 163 -13.13 -0.66 2.76
C MET A 163 -11.69 -0.42 2.25
N LEU A 164 -10.67 -1.03 2.91
CA LEU A 164 -9.26 -0.94 2.55
C LEU A 164 -8.64 0.47 2.62
N PHE A 165 -9.18 1.35 3.45
CA PHE A 165 -8.47 2.55 3.81
C PHE A 165 -7.25 2.23 4.68
N LEU A 166 -6.14 2.88 4.41
CA LEU A 166 -4.92 2.79 5.20
C LEU A 166 -4.82 4.02 6.10
N ALA A 167 -4.86 3.79 7.40
CA ALA A 167 -4.58 4.82 8.40
C ALA A 167 -3.13 4.62 8.85
N ASP A 168 -2.29 5.60 8.58
CA ASP A 168 -0.89 5.63 8.95
C ASP A 168 -0.64 6.65 10.05
N ALA A 169 0.13 6.27 11.05
CA ALA A 169 0.56 7.13 12.14
C ALA A 169 2.06 6.97 12.32
N ARG A 170 2.82 8.05 12.18
CA ARG A 170 4.26 8.02 12.32
C ARG A 170 4.82 9.20 13.09
N ILE A 171 5.98 8.99 13.67
CA ILE A 171 6.80 9.99 14.32
C ILE A 171 8.20 9.98 13.69
N ASP A 172 8.75 11.15 13.47
CA ASP A 172 10.12 11.31 13.00
C ASP A 172 11.12 11.50 14.14
N LEU A 173 12.41 11.46 13.84
CA LEU A 173 13.47 11.67 14.83
C LEU A 173 13.55 13.12 15.36
N GLU A 174 12.83 14.06 14.71
CA GLU A 174 12.67 15.43 15.20
C GLU A 174 11.48 15.58 16.17
N GLY A 175 10.75 14.48 16.42
CA GLY A 175 9.58 14.48 17.31
C GLY A 175 8.30 15.02 16.64
N LYS A 176 8.26 15.10 15.31
CA LYS A 176 7.08 15.52 14.59
C LYS A 176 6.18 14.34 14.29
N PHE A 177 4.90 14.53 14.52
CA PHE A 177 3.87 13.52 14.35
C PHE A 177 3.09 13.74 13.08
N ARG A 178 2.92 12.70 12.27
CA ARG A 178 2.12 12.72 11.05
C ARG A 178 1.06 11.62 11.09
N LEU A 179 -0.17 12.00 10.78
CA LEU A 179 -1.26 11.08 10.47
C LEU A 179 -1.57 11.17 8.98
N GLN A 180 -1.82 10.04 8.36
CA GLN A 180 -2.23 9.97 6.98
C GLN A 180 -3.38 8.98 6.82
N LEU A 181 -4.35 9.34 6.00
CA LEU A 181 -5.43 8.45 5.56
C LEU A 181 -5.42 8.42 4.04
N GLY A 182 -5.36 7.21 3.50
CA GLY A 182 -5.34 7.03 2.06
C GLY A 182 -6.00 5.75 1.63
N ARG A 183 -6.37 5.70 0.37
CA ARG A 183 -6.79 4.48 -0.30
C ARG A 183 -6.36 4.52 -1.75
N GLU A 184 -5.65 3.51 -2.16
CA GLU A 184 -5.31 3.28 -3.55
C GLU A 184 -6.28 2.28 -4.20
N ASP A 185 -6.28 2.25 -5.52
CA ASP A 185 -7.00 1.26 -6.34
C ASP A 185 -8.51 1.16 -6.05
N ILE A 186 -9.16 2.28 -5.76
CA ILE A 186 -10.61 2.33 -5.59
C ILE A 186 -11.26 1.97 -6.93
N PRO A 187 -12.00 0.86 -7.04
CA PRO A 187 -12.59 0.43 -8.30
C PRO A 187 -13.83 1.27 -8.62
N ILE A 188 -13.72 2.17 -9.60
CA ILE A 188 -14.85 2.94 -10.12
C ILE A 188 -15.54 2.15 -11.25
N SER A 189 -14.75 1.47 -12.09
CA SER A 189 -15.24 0.57 -13.13
C SER A 189 -14.28 -0.60 -13.33
N LYS A 190 -14.55 -1.46 -14.31
CA LYS A 190 -13.66 -2.59 -14.64
C LYS A 190 -12.23 -2.15 -14.96
N ARG A 191 -12.05 -0.95 -15.54
CA ARG A 191 -10.74 -0.43 -15.97
C ARG A 191 -10.33 0.87 -15.29
N LEU A 192 -11.25 1.58 -14.63
CA LEU A 192 -10.96 2.84 -13.97
C LEU A 192 -10.74 2.61 -12.48
N ARG A 193 -9.60 3.06 -11.99
CA ARG A 193 -9.21 3.08 -10.58
C ARG A 193 -9.01 4.52 -10.13
N MET A 194 -9.31 4.77 -8.88
CA MET A 194 -9.07 6.06 -8.24
C MET A 194 -8.20 5.86 -7.01
N ASN A 195 -7.39 6.84 -6.69
CA ASN A 195 -6.60 6.94 -5.47
C ASN A 195 -6.87 8.26 -4.78
N ILE A 196 -6.86 8.25 -3.46
CA ILE A 196 -7.03 9.41 -2.61
C ILE A 196 -6.09 9.32 -1.42
N MET A 197 -5.55 10.45 -1.00
CA MET A 197 -4.72 10.57 0.19
C MET A 197 -4.93 11.94 0.82
N PHE A 198 -4.89 11.97 2.14
CA PHE A 198 -4.86 13.17 2.95
C PHE A 198 -4.00 12.94 4.18
N ASN A 199 -3.23 13.95 4.61
CA ASN A 199 -2.41 13.85 5.81
C ASN A 199 -2.48 15.10 6.70
N SER A 200 -1.90 14.98 7.91
CA SER A 200 -1.91 16.06 8.91
C SER A 200 -1.02 17.26 8.55
N ASP A 201 -0.11 17.11 7.58
CA ASP A 201 0.71 18.20 7.05
C ASP A 201 -0.06 19.06 6.04
N LYS A 202 -1.39 18.81 5.92
CA LYS A 202 -2.31 19.48 5.01
C LYS A 202 -2.02 19.18 3.53
N GLU A 203 -1.36 18.05 3.26
CA GLU A 203 -1.17 17.54 1.92
C GLU A 203 -2.33 16.63 1.54
N TYR A 204 -2.73 16.68 0.29
CA TYR A 204 -3.79 15.84 -0.26
C TYR A 204 -3.51 15.51 -1.71
N MET A 205 -3.90 14.31 -2.10
CA MET A 205 -3.79 13.82 -3.45
C MET A 205 -5.09 13.15 -3.88
N ILE A 206 -5.46 13.37 -5.12
CA ILE A 206 -6.52 12.64 -5.81
C ILE A 206 -6.04 12.27 -7.19
N GLY A 207 -6.21 11.02 -7.58
CA GLY A 207 -5.76 10.55 -8.88
C GLY A 207 -6.71 9.53 -9.50
N GLY A 208 -6.54 9.34 -10.80
CA GLY A 208 -7.24 8.34 -11.58
C GLY A 208 -6.28 7.56 -12.47
N ARG A 209 -6.54 6.27 -12.62
CA ARG A 209 -5.76 5.39 -13.46
C ARG A 209 -6.69 4.55 -14.34
N TYR A 210 -6.50 4.61 -15.65
CA TYR A 210 -7.24 3.80 -16.62
C TYR A 210 -6.37 2.65 -17.12
N ILE A 211 -6.76 1.42 -16.80
CA ILE A 211 -6.01 0.20 -17.11
C ILE A 211 -6.23 -0.18 -18.58
N LEU A 212 -5.16 -0.14 -19.37
CA LEU A 212 -5.15 -0.60 -20.77
C LEU A 212 -4.80 -2.09 -20.85
N THR A 213 -3.73 -2.50 -20.18
CA THR A 213 -3.27 -3.88 -20.08
C THR A 213 -2.88 -4.19 -18.62
N LYS A 214 -2.49 -5.43 -18.32
CA LYS A 214 -1.99 -5.80 -16.99
C LYS A 214 -0.67 -5.11 -16.61
N TYR A 215 0.06 -4.59 -17.58
CA TYR A 215 1.36 -3.92 -17.36
C TYR A 215 1.32 -2.42 -17.59
N PHE A 216 0.30 -1.90 -18.26
CA PHE A 216 0.27 -0.52 -18.74
C PHE A 216 -1.07 0.16 -18.47
N SER A 217 -1.01 1.37 -17.91
CA SER A 217 -2.18 2.20 -17.62
C SER A 217 -1.90 3.66 -17.97
N LEU A 218 -2.93 4.41 -18.28
CA LEU A 218 -2.89 5.88 -18.30
C LEU A 218 -3.19 6.39 -16.89
N SER A 219 -2.43 7.38 -16.42
CA SER A 219 -2.60 7.99 -15.10
C SER A 219 -2.76 9.49 -15.19
N SER A 220 -3.48 10.04 -14.24
CA SER A 220 -3.56 11.47 -13.97
C SER A 220 -3.80 11.66 -12.49
N HIS A 221 -3.09 12.59 -11.88
CA HIS A 221 -3.32 12.95 -10.50
C HIS A 221 -3.22 14.45 -10.29
N TYR A 222 -3.82 14.91 -9.22
CA TYR A 222 -3.59 16.21 -8.62
C TYR A 222 -3.02 16.00 -7.22
N ASP A 223 -1.87 16.53 -6.99
CA ASP A 223 -1.20 16.57 -5.71
C ASP A 223 -1.08 18.02 -5.23
N SER A 224 -1.35 18.28 -3.94
CA SER A 224 -1.28 19.63 -3.36
C SER A 224 0.12 20.22 -3.39
N ASP A 225 1.15 19.35 -3.50
CA ASP A 225 2.55 19.72 -3.47
C ASP A 225 3.13 19.89 -4.88
N MET A 226 2.78 19.00 -5.81
CA MET A 226 3.37 18.93 -7.16
C MET A 226 2.40 19.37 -8.28
N GLY A 227 1.12 19.58 -7.96
CA GLY A 227 0.10 20.02 -8.91
C GLY A 227 -0.44 18.87 -9.77
N ILE A 228 -0.80 19.19 -11.03
CA ILE A 228 -1.41 18.22 -11.95
C ILE A 228 -0.32 17.45 -12.69
N GLY A 229 -0.38 16.11 -12.62
CA GLY A 229 0.37 15.16 -13.43
C GLY A 229 -0.55 14.40 -14.38
N ILE A 230 -0.12 14.21 -15.61
CA ILE A 230 -0.77 13.34 -16.61
C ILE A 230 0.30 12.51 -17.28
N GLY A 231 0.07 11.21 -17.39
CA GLY A 231 1.06 10.32 -17.97
C GLY A 231 0.62 8.88 -18.06
N CYS A 232 1.57 8.00 -17.90
CA CYS A 232 1.35 6.55 -17.95
C CYS A 232 2.08 5.84 -16.81
N THR A 233 1.52 4.71 -16.40
CA THR A 233 2.08 3.88 -15.34
C THR A 233 2.41 2.49 -15.89
N LEU A 234 3.63 2.04 -15.63
CA LEU A 234 4.11 0.68 -15.87
C LEU A 234 4.09 -0.11 -14.57
N MET A 235 3.71 -1.39 -14.64
CA MET A 235 3.67 -2.32 -13.50
C MET A 235 4.38 -3.62 -13.84
N TYR A 236 5.17 -4.10 -12.88
CA TYR A 236 5.88 -5.38 -12.93
C TYR A 236 5.57 -6.21 -11.68
#